data_520cf8fb6d8dba2eaea287525be48296
#
_entry.id   520cf8fb6d8dba2eaea287525be48296
#
_cell.length_a   1.000
_cell.length_b   1.000
_cell.length_c   1.000
_cell.angle_alpha   90.00
_cell.angle_beta   90.00
_cell.angle_gamma   90.00
#
_symmetry.space_group_name_H-M   'P 1'
#
loop_
_entity.id
_entity.type
_entity.pdbx_description
1 polymer ?
#
loop_
_entity_poly.entity_id
_entity_poly.type
_entity_poly.pdbx_seq_one_letter_code
_entity_poly.pdbx_strand_id
1 'polypeptide(L)'
;MAGMNRLRLPIGLLGLVVAMLLPGCQAKHASPEAEVRALIYSAVAAAEQKNFGTLKDIISKRYTDEQGQNKRAIEALLRLHILRNETVHVYAHIQSVTLPQADRAQATVLVAMAGVPIASAQDLPALVADLNRFEIEFAREGRVWRVQRAAWRRAEPGEFLGS
;
A
#
# COMPACT_ATOMS: atom_id res chain seq x y z
N MET A 1 52.03 -7.70 -72.83
CA MET A 1 52.45 -6.78 -71.76
C MET A 1 51.26 -6.56 -70.84
N ALA A 2 51.38 -7.08 -69.63
CA ALA A 2 50.29 -7.31 -68.71
C ALA A 2 49.95 -6.03 -67.89
N GLY A 3 48.69 -5.65 -67.91
CA GLY A 3 48.11 -4.65 -67.03
C GLY A 3 47.34 -5.35 -65.89
N MET A 4 47.89 -5.37 -64.71
CA MET A 4 47.25 -5.95 -63.52
C MET A 4 46.20 -4.97 -62.97
N ASN A 5 44.94 -5.31 -63.16
CA ASN A 5 43.82 -4.58 -62.61
C ASN A 5 43.59 -4.96 -61.14
N ARG A 6 43.95 -4.07 -60.22
CA ARG A 6 43.72 -4.30 -58.79
C ARG A 6 42.27 -3.92 -58.44
N LEU A 7 41.44 -4.91 -58.20
CA LEU A 7 40.07 -4.77 -57.69
C LEU A 7 40.10 -4.31 -56.24
N ARG A 8 39.77 -3.05 -56.01
CA ARG A 8 39.59 -2.50 -54.66
C ARG A 8 38.16 -2.75 -54.21
N LEU A 9 38.00 -3.71 -53.28
CA LEU A 9 36.76 -3.89 -52.57
C LEU A 9 36.55 -2.74 -51.57
N PRO A 10 35.37 -2.11 -51.51
CA PRO A 10 35.06 -1.14 -50.45
C PRO A 10 34.69 -1.90 -49.17
N ILE A 11 35.55 -1.85 -48.18
CA ILE A 11 35.31 -2.21 -46.78
C ILE A 11 34.50 -1.05 -46.17
N GLY A 12 33.19 -1.11 -46.21
CA GLY A 12 32.39 0.00 -45.73
C GLY A 12 30.93 -0.33 -45.40
N LEU A 13 30.53 -1.62 -45.27
CA LEU A 13 29.13 -1.94 -45.06
C LEU A 13 28.86 -3.02 -43.99
N LEU A 14 29.69 -3.07 -42.94
CA LEU A 14 29.46 -4.04 -41.84
C LEU A 14 29.48 -3.38 -40.46
N GLY A 15 28.99 -2.16 -40.34
CA GLY A 15 29.00 -1.38 -39.10
C GLY A 15 27.65 -0.86 -38.60
N LEU A 16 26.51 -1.28 -39.16
CA LEU A 16 25.24 -0.60 -38.83
C LEU A 16 24.07 -1.54 -38.51
N VAL A 17 24.24 -2.60 -37.73
CA VAL A 17 23.10 -3.47 -37.28
C VAL A 17 23.26 -3.96 -35.84
N VAL A 18 23.97 -3.30 -34.96
CA VAL A 18 24.08 -3.73 -33.53
C VAL A 18 23.49 -2.71 -32.56
N ALA A 19 22.60 -1.86 -32.94
CA ALA A 19 22.08 -0.78 -32.09
C ALA A 19 20.56 -0.83 -31.85
N MET A 20 19.91 -2.02 -31.72
CA MET A 20 18.47 -2.08 -31.37
C MET A 20 18.07 -3.32 -30.61
N LEU A 21 18.74 -3.61 -29.48
CA LEU A 21 18.22 -4.54 -28.47
C LEU A 21 18.53 -4.00 -27.07
N LEU A 22 18.08 -2.78 -26.76
CA LEU A 22 17.87 -2.40 -25.38
C LEU A 22 16.49 -2.91 -25.00
N PRO A 23 16.36 -3.93 -24.13
CA PRO A 23 15.09 -4.22 -23.50
C PRO A 23 14.78 -3.01 -22.65
N GLY A 24 13.82 -2.20 -23.08
CA GLY A 24 13.24 -1.14 -22.27
C GLY A 24 12.74 -1.78 -20.99
N CYS A 25 13.38 -1.52 -19.87
CA CYS A 25 12.82 -1.75 -18.55
C CYS A 25 11.55 -0.90 -18.47
N GLN A 26 10.43 -1.42 -18.95
CA GLN A 26 9.13 -0.89 -18.58
C GLN A 26 9.01 -1.12 -17.08
N ALA A 27 9.18 -0.06 -16.29
CA ALA A 27 8.82 -0.07 -14.89
C ALA A 27 7.37 -0.58 -14.83
N LYS A 28 7.18 -1.81 -14.34
CA LYS A 28 5.85 -2.38 -14.11
C LYS A 28 5.16 -1.43 -13.15
N HIS A 29 4.24 -0.62 -13.67
CA HIS A 29 3.35 0.15 -12.80
C HIS A 29 2.65 -0.87 -11.89
N ALA A 30 2.72 -0.64 -10.59
CA ALA A 30 2.01 -1.48 -9.64
C ALA A 30 0.52 -1.48 -9.99
N SER A 31 -0.14 -2.63 -9.85
CA SER A 31 -1.59 -2.68 -10.05
C SER A 31 -2.28 -1.77 -9.02
N PRO A 32 -3.45 -1.21 -9.33
CA PRO A 32 -4.21 -0.41 -8.36
C PRO A 32 -4.46 -1.14 -7.04
N GLU A 33 -4.67 -2.46 -7.08
CA GLU A 33 -4.77 -3.28 -5.88
C GLU A 33 -3.46 -3.29 -5.09
N ALA A 34 -2.33 -3.47 -5.74
CA ALA A 34 -1.02 -3.45 -5.09
C ALA A 34 -0.72 -2.08 -4.47
N GLU A 35 -1.13 -0.97 -5.12
CA GLU A 35 -1.01 0.38 -4.59
C GLU A 35 -1.83 0.55 -3.29
N VAL A 36 -3.07 0.04 -3.26
CA VAL A 36 -3.93 0.09 -2.07
C VAL A 36 -3.35 -0.77 -0.93
N ARG A 37 -2.87 -1.97 -1.22
CA ARG A 37 -2.20 -2.82 -0.23
C ARG A 37 -0.96 -2.14 0.35
N ALA A 38 -0.14 -1.54 -0.49
CA ALA A 38 1.04 -0.78 -0.06
C ALA A 38 0.66 0.42 0.83
N LEU A 39 -0.43 1.11 0.51
CA LEU A 39 -0.94 2.21 1.33
C LEU A 39 -1.36 1.73 2.73
N ILE A 40 -2.06 0.59 2.82
CA ILE A 40 -2.46 -0.01 4.10
C ILE A 40 -1.22 -0.35 4.95
N TYR A 41 -0.21 -1.01 4.37
CA TYR A 41 1.02 -1.31 5.11
C TYR A 41 1.83 -0.06 5.47
N SER A 42 1.80 0.98 4.64
CA SER A 42 2.38 2.28 4.98
C SER A 42 1.68 2.92 6.18
N ALA A 43 0.36 2.79 6.27
CA ALA A 43 -0.40 3.26 7.43
C ALA A 43 -0.04 2.50 8.71
N VAL A 44 0.13 1.18 8.63
CA VAL A 44 0.60 0.34 9.74
C VAL A 44 1.97 0.81 10.24
N ALA A 45 2.96 0.92 9.34
CA ALA A 45 4.30 1.39 9.69
C ALA A 45 4.28 2.81 10.27
N ALA A 46 3.44 3.70 9.73
CA ALA A 46 3.29 5.06 10.25
C ALA A 46 2.67 5.08 11.65
N ALA A 47 1.73 4.16 11.94
CA ALA A 47 1.14 4.04 13.27
C ALA A 47 2.16 3.56 14.31
N GLU A 48 2.96 2.54 14.00
CA GLU A 48 4.03 2.05 14.86
C GLU A 48 5.10 3.10 15.13
N GLN A 49 5.48 3.87 14.10
CA GLN A 49 6.43 4.96 14.18
C GLN A 49 5.85 6.25 14.78
N LYS A 50 4.56 6.26 15.09
CA LYS A 50 3.82 7.46 15.53
C LYS A 50 3.94 8.64 14.54
N ASN A 51 4.05 8.32 13.26
CA ASN A 51 4.18 9.32 12.19
C ASN A 51 2.82 9.87 11.78
N PHE A 52 2.37 10.88 12.51
CA PHE A 52 1.10 11.56 12.23
C PHE A 52 1.02 12.23 10.87
N GLY A 53 2.13 12.72 10.35
CA GLY A 53 2.18 13.34 9.04
C GLY A 53 1.68 12.38 7.97
N THR A 54 2.28 11.19 7.91
CA THR A 54 1.88 10.13 6.98
C THR A 54 0.43 9.69 7.19
N LEU A 55 0.02 9.44 8.44
CA LEU A 55 -1.37 9.02 8.73
C LEU A 55 -2.40 10.07 8.30
N LYS A 56 -2.14 11.35 8.54
CA LYS A 56 -2.98 12.46 8.13
C LYS A 56 -3.07 12.58 6.59
N ASP A 57 -1.96 12.33 5.89
CA ASP A 57 -1.90 12.44 4.44
C ASP A 57 -2.63 11.31 3.73
N ILE A 58 -2.78 10.15 4.36
CA ILE A 58 -3.56 9.02 3.85
C ILE A 58 -5.05 9.32 3.84
N ILE A 59 -5.55 10.19 4.72
CA ILE A 59 -6.97 10.50 4.86
C ILE A 59 -7.38 11.58 3.86
N SER A 60 -8.44 11.32 3.09
CA SER A 60 -9.04 12.29 2.16
C SER A 60 -9.53 13.54 2.87
N LYS A 61 -9.42 14.69 2.22
CA LYS A 61 -10.10 15.91 2.68
C LYS A 61 -11.63 15.78 2.69
N ARG A 62 -12.17 14.84 1.91
CA ARG A 62 -13.61 14.53 1.81
C ARG A 62 -14.02 13.35 2.67
N TYR A 63 -13.17 12.94 3.63
CA TYR A 63 -13.47 11.83 4.53
C TYR A 63 -14.77 12.08 5.29
N THR A 64 -15.60 11.06 5.37
CA THR A 64 -16.76 10.97 6.25
C THR A 64 -17.01 9.51 6.62
N ASP A 65 -17.54 9.24 7.81
CA ASP A 65 -17.92 7.91 8.27
C ASP A 65 -19.41 7.83 8.65
N GLU A 66 -19.81 6.69 9.16
CA GLU A 66 -21.21 6.45 9.57
C GLU A 66 -21.63 7.27 10.80
N GLN A 67 -20.68 7.72 11.61
CA GLN A 67 -20.91 8.60 12.76
C GLN A 67 -20.93 10.07 12.34
N GLY A 68 -20.78 10.39 11.05
CA GLY A 68 -20.70 11.75 10.55
C GLY A 68 -19.38 12.46 10.88
N GLN A 69 -18.34 11.71 11.26
CA GLN A 69 -17.04 12.28 11.55
C GLN A 69 -16.34 12.67 10.24
N ASN A 70 -15.72 13.82 10.26
CA ASN A 70 -14.90 14.31 9.14
C ASN A 70 -13.40 14.04 9.38
N LYS A 71 -12.57 14.40 8.39
CA LYS A 71 -11.10 14.25 8.49
C LYS A 71 -10.53 14.78 9.81
N ARG A 72 -10.95 15.96 10.26
CA ARG A 72 -10.42 16.58 11.49
C ARG A 72 -10.77 15.77 12.74
N ALA A 73 -11.96 15.21 12.80
CA ALA A 73 -12.39 14.38 13.92
C ALA A 73 -11.60 13.07 13.97
N ILE A 74 -11.42 12.40 12.83
CA ILE A 74 -10.66 11.15 12.79
C ILE A 74 -9.15 11.36 13.04
N GLU A 75 -8.58 12.48 12.61
CA GLU A 75 -7.21 12.86 12.95
C GLU A 75 -7.03 13.05 14.46
N ALA A 76 -8.00 13.64 15.13
CA ALA A 76 -7.97 13.81 16.59
C ALA A 76 -8.06 12.47 17.33
N LEU A 77 -8.93 11.56 16.85
CA LEU A 77 -9.06 10.20 17.37
C LEU A 77 -7.76 9.40 17.22
N LEU A 78 -7.15 9.40 16.05
CA LEU A 78 -5.88 8.74 15.77
C LEU A 78 -4.77 9.27 16.69
N ARG A 79 -4.68 10.60 16.82
CA ARG A 79 -3.71 11.24 17.70
C ARG A 79 -3.88 10.79 19.15
N LEU A 80 -5.12 10.81 19.65
CA LEU A 80 -5.44 10.40 21.01
C LEU A 80 -5.05 8.93 21.26
N HIS A 81 -5.39 8.04 20.32
CA HIS A 81 -5.10 6.61 20.43
C HIS A 81 -3.59 6.33 20.45
N ILE A 82 -2.84 6.96 19.55
CA ILE A 82 -1.38 6.77 19.47
C ILE A 82 -0.63 7.40 20.65
N LEU A 83 -1.08 8.57 21.15
CA LEU A 83 -0.41 9.23 22.26
C LEU A 83 -0.65 8.55 23.62
N ARG A 84 -1.73 7.80 23.78
CA ARG A 84 -2.03 7.07 25.03
C ARG A 84 -1.10 5.88 25.28
N ASN A 85 -0.47 5.36 24.24
CA ASN A 85 0.37 4.18 24.32
C ASN A 85 1.84 4.57 24.15
N GLU A 86 2.73 4.13 25.04
CA GLU A 86 4.17 4.36 24.90
C GLU A 86 4.76 3.63 23.70
N THR A 87 4.33 2.39 23.50
CA THR A 87 4.65 1.56 22.35
C THR A 87 3.37 1.09 21.66
N VAL A 88 3.40 1.04 20.34
CA VAL A 88 2.30 0.52 19.52
C VAL A 88 2.89 -0.46 18.52
N HIS A 89 2.49 -1.70 18.63
CA HIS A 89 2.78 -2.74 17.64
C HIS A 89 1.48 -3.11 16.94
N VAL A 90 1.52 -3.17 15.62
CA VAL A 90 0.34 -3.38 14.78
C VAL A 90 0.53 -4.60 13.91
N TYR A 91 -0.33 -5.58 14.06
CA TYR A 91 -0.47 -6.67 13.12
C TYR A 91 -1.70 -6.40 12.23
N ALA A 92 -1.51 -6.39 10.92
CA ALA A 92 -2.58 -6.19 9.96
C ALA A 92 -2.66 -7.35 8.98
N HIS A 93 -3.86 -7.92 8.84
CA HIS A 93 -4.18 -8.95 7.86
C HIS A 93 -5.21 -8.40 6.88
N ILE A 94 -4.81 -8.23 5.61
CA ILE A 94 -5.70 -7.75 4.55
C ILE A 94 -6.47 -8.94 3.99
N GLN A 95 -7.73 -9.10 4.41
CA GLN A 95 -8.60 -10.17 3.95
C GLN A 95 -8.99 -10.01 2.48
N SER A 96 -9.31 -8.81 2.06
CA SER A 96 -9.69 -8.53 0.67
C SER A 96 -9.35 -7.11 0.25
N VAL A 97 -9.07 -6.94 -1.03
CA VAL A 97 -9.07 -5.66 -1.73
C VAL A 97 -9.85 -5.84 -3.01
N THR A 98 -10.85 -5.03 -3.25
CA THR A 98 -11.67 -5.02 -4.47
C THR A 98 -11.65 -3.64 -5.11
N LEU A 99 -11.82 -3.60 -6.42
CA LEU A 99 -11.85 -2.37 -7.22
C LEU A 99 -13.20 -2.29 -7.96
N PRO A 100 -14.25 -1.80 -7.31
CA PRO A 100 -15.55 -1.65 -7.97
C PRO A 100 -15.50 -0.67 -9.17
N GLN A 101 -14.55 0.25 -9.17
CA GLN A 101 -14.28 1.20 -10.24
C GLN A 101 -12.77 1.47 -10.35
N ALA A 102 -12.31 2.03 -11.45
CA ALA A 102 -10.89 2.32 -11.68
C ALA A 102 -10.26 3.31 -10.67
N ASP A 103 -11.09 4.17 -10.07
CA ASP A 103 -10.70 5.19 -9.08
C ASP A 103 -11.28 4.93 -7.68
N ARG A 104 -11.87 3.75 -7.46
CA ARG A 104 -12.45 3.32 -6.19
C ARG A 104 -11.95 1.96 -5.80
N ALA A 105 -11.58 1.82 -4.52
CA ALA A 105 -11.22 0.54 -3.95
C ALA A 105 -11.89 0.36 -2.60
N GLN A 106 -12.13 -0.89 -2.23
CA GLN A 106 -12.62 -1.29 -0.92
C GLN A 106 -11.68 -2.35 -0.36
N ALA A 107 -11.40 -2.28 0.93
CA ALA A 107 -10.61 -3.30 1.61
C ALA A 107 -11.25 -3.69 2.93
N THR A 108 -11.15 -4.99 3.25
CA THR A 108 -11.41 -5.51 4.58
C THR A 108 -10.07 -5.87 5.22
N VAL A 109 -9.82 -5.30 6.40
CA VAL A 109 -8.55 -5.47 7.11
C VAL A 109 -8.82 -5.80 8.57
N LEU A 110 -8.22 -6.89 9.03
CA LEU A 110 -8.15 -7.20 10.45
C LEU A 110 -6.89 -6.54 11.03
N VAL A 111 -7.05 -5.81 12.11
CA VAL A 111 -5.96 -5.07 12.77
C VAL A 111 -5.94 -5.43 14.24
N ALA A 112 -4.80 -5.91 14.71
CA ALA A 112 -4.50 -6.10 16.12
C ALA A 112 -3.46 -5.07 16.55
N MET A 113 -3.71 -4.42 17.68
CA MET A 113 -2.79 -3.45 18.29
C MET A 113 -2.45 -3.86 19.70
N ALA A 114 -1.17 -3.90 20.04
CA ALA A 114 -0.69 -4.25 21.37
C ALA A 114 0.51 -3.39 21.79
N GLY A 115 0.82 -3.38 23.08
CA GLY A 115 2.02 -2.75 23.63
C GLY A 115 3.30 -3.59 23.46
N VAL A 116 3.17 -4.81 22.94
CA VAL A 116 4.27 -5.77 22.70
C VAL A 116 4.23 -6.24 21.26
N PRO A 117 5.38 -6.70 20.70
CA PRO A 117 5.44 -7.21 19.34
C PRO A 117 4.46 -8.37 19.11
N ILE A 118 3.81 -8.38 17.95
CA ILE A 118 2.92 -9.42 17.48
C ILE A 118 3.61 -10.09 16.28
N ALA A 119 4.13 -11.31 16.46
CA ALA A 119 4.83 -12.00 15.39
C ALA A 119 3.87 -12.67 14.40
N SER A 120 2.71 -13.15 14.90
CA SER A 120 1.73 -13.86 14.08
C SER A 120 0.32 -13.78 14.65
N ALA A 121 -0.69 -14.16 13.86
CA ALA A 121 -2.08 -14.27 14.32
C ALA A 121 -2.26 -15.29 15.45
N GLN A 122 -1.41 -16.32 15.49
CA GLN A 122 -1.45 -17.37 16.51
C GLN A 122 -1.11 -16.86 17.91
N ASP A 123 -0.41 -15.73 18.01
CA ASP A 123 -0.03 -15.13 19.29
C ASP A 123 -1.18 -14.35 19.95
N LEU A 124 -2.16 -13.90 19.14
CA LEU A 124 -3.24 -13.00 19.58
C LEU A 124 -4.05 -13.50 20.78
N PRO A 125 -4.41 -14.80 20.90
CA PRO A 125 -5.18 -15.27 22.06
C PRO A 125 -4.44 -15.13 23.40
N ALA A 126 -3.11 -15.06 23.37
CA ALA A 126 -2.27 -14.94 24.56
C ALA A 126 -1.88 -13.49 24.88
N LEU A 127 -2.23 -12.54 24.02
CA LEU A 127 -1.85 -11.13 24.15
C LEU A 127 -3.03 -10.26 24.61
N VAL A 128 -2.70 -9.21 25.34
CA VAL A 128 -3.64 -8.10 25.57
C VAL A 128 -3.56 -7.18 24.37
N ALA A 129 -4.45 -7.38 23.42
CA ALA A 129 -4.49 -6.65 22.16
C ALA A 129 -5.90 -6.09 21.88
N ASP A 130 -5.94 -4.91 21.26
CA ASP A 130 -7.16 -4.36 20.68
C ASP A 130 -7.33 -4.92 19.28
N LEU A 131 -8.37 -5.77 19.12
CA LEU A 131 -8.68 -6.44 17.86
C LEU A 131 -9.83 -5.73 17.16
N ASN A 132 -9.60 -5.31 15.91
CA ASN A 132 -10.60 -4.61 15.14
C ASN A 132 -10.65 -5.14 13.71
N ARG A 133 -11.86 -5.15 13.14
CA ARG A 133 -12.13 -5.34 11.73
C ARG A 133 -12.48 -3.99 11.12
N PHE A 134 -11.73 -3.59 10.12
CA PHE A 134 -11.97 -2.36 9.36
C PHE A 134 -12.55 -2.70 7.98
N GLU A 135 -13.53 -1.92 7.57
CA GLU A 135 -14.01 -1.83 6.21
C GLU A 135 -13.69 -0.44 5.68
N ILE A 136 -12.83 -0.37 4.68
CA ILE A 136 -12.22 0.88 4.25
C ILE A 136 -12.56 1.13 2.78
N GLU A 137 -13.06 2.31 2.49
CA GLU A 137 -13.26 2.79 1.12
C GLU A 137 -12.16 3.78 0.76
N PHE A 138 -11.55 3.56 -0.39
CA PHE A 138 -10.53 4.41 -0.95
C PHE A 138 -11.03 5.09 -2.21
N ALA A 139 -10.60 6.34 -2.40
CA ALA A 139 -10.75 7.05 -3.66
C ALA A 139 -9.37 7.46 -4.18
N ARG A 140 -9.21 7.40 -5.50
CA ARG A 140 -8.02 7.91 -6.17
C ARG A 140 -8.16 9.42 -6.37
N GLU A 141 -7.29 10.19 -5.73
CA GLU A 141 -7.24 11.64 -5.85
C GLU A 141 -5.99 12.02 -6.64
N GLY A 142 -6.18 12.29 -7.93
CA GLY A 142 -5.08 12.45 -8.88
C GLY A 142 -4.32 11.14 -9.07
N ARG A 143 -3.09 11.05 -8.57
CA ARG A 143 -2.24 9.85 -8.68
C ARG A 143 -2.14 9.04 -7.39
N VAL A 144 -2.81 9.46 -6.32
CA VAL A 144 -2.68 8.83 -4.99
C VAL A 144 -4.01 8.32 -4.49
N TRP A 145 -3.98 7.18 -3.83
CA TRP A 145 -5.12 6.64 -3.10
C TRP A 145 -5.24 7.31 -1.74
N ARG A 146 -6.48 7.57 -1.32
CA ARG A 146 -6.79 8.13 0.01
C ARG A 146 -7.98 7.44 0.60
N VAL A 147 -7.98 7.29 1.92
CA VAL A 147 -9.13 6.78 2.68
C VAL A 147 -10.24 7.83 2.64
N GLN A 148 -11.36 7.47 2.05
CA GLN A 148 -12.54 8.32 1.94
C GLN A 148 -13.58 7.99 3.00
N ARG A 149 -13.65 6.73 3.41
CA ARG A 149 -14.53 6.24 4.46
C ARG A 149 -13.87 5.08 5.19
N ALA A 150 -14.15 4.95 6.48
CA ALA A 150 -13.82 3.75 7.23
C ALA A 150 -14.94 3.45 8.23
N ALA A 151 -15.30 2.18 8.33
CA ALA A 151 -16.11 1.65 9.40
C ALA A 151 -15.27 0.61 10.15
N TRP A 152 -15.47 0.48 11.45
CA TRP A 152 -14.76 -0.53 12.23
C TRP A 152 -15.63 -1.07 13.36
N ARG A 153 -15.37 -2.31 13.70
CA ARG A 153 -15.95 -3.00 14.84
C ARG A 153 -14.89 -3.83 15.55
N ARG A 154 -15.18 -4.21 16.77
CA ARG A 154 -14.34 -5.17 17.48
C ARG A 154 -14.33 -6.51 16.72
N ALA A 155 -13.16 -7.12 16.63
CA ALA A 155 -12.98 -8.43 16.03
C ALA A 155 -12.68 -9.48 17.13
N GLU A 156 -12.98 -10.74 16.82
CA GLU A 156 -12.64 -11.88 17.66
C GLU A 156 -11.31 -12.49 17.21
N PRO A 157 -10.50 -13.08 18.12
CA PRO A 157 -9.23 -13.72 17.74
C PRO A 157 -9.39 -14.77 16.64
N GLY A 158 -10.51 -15.49 16.61
CA GLY A 158 -10.81 -16.51 15.61
C GLY A 158 -10.91 -15.95 14.18
N GLU A 159 -11.27 -14.69 14.00
CA GLU A 159 -11.33 -14.06 12.67
C GLU A 159 -9.94 -13.95 12.03
N PHE A 160 -8.88 -13.84 12.84
CA PHE A 160 -7.50 -13.78 12.37
C PHE A 160 -6.91 -15.15 12.00
N LEU A 161 -7.48 -16.24 12.54
CA LEU A 161 -6.98 -17.60 12.36
C LEU A 161 -7.65 -18.34 11.20
N GLY A 162 -8.79 -17.85 10.73
CA GLY A 162 -9.65 -18.50 9.72
C GLY A 162 -9.44 -18.00 8.28
N SER A 163 -8.37 -17.28 7.99
CA SER A 163 -8.10 -16.63 6.70
C SER A 163 -6.92 -17.22 5.97
#